data_b44ae6292586d911f7af5441a21b7bdd
#
_entry.id   b44ae6292586d911f7af5441a21b7bdd
#
_cell.length_a   1.000
_cell.length_b   1.000
_cell.length_c   1.000
_cell.angle_alpha   90.00
_cell.angle_beta   90.00
_cell.angle_gamma   90.00
#
_symmetry.space_group_name_H-M   'P 1'
#
loop_
_entity.id
_entity.type
_entity.pdbx_description
1 polymer ?
#
loop_
_entity_poly.entity_id
_entity_poly.type
_entity_poly.pdbx_seq_one_letter_code
_entity_poly.pdbx_strand_id
1 'polypeptide(L)'
;MNMKLECDLSGIRKCMMSGLSLLLAGVLQAQNPIVQTCYTSDPAPMVHDGTLYVYTGHDEDHADFFWMQEWRVYSTKDMVNWTDHGSPLAIESFDWADDRAWASQCIERNGKFYWYVCLHSKLTNTMAIGVAVGDSPTGPFKDAIGRPLYEGSWDFIDPTVFVDDDGQAYLYWGNPNVYYECRYGFAGW
;
A
#
# COMPACT_ATOMS: atom_id res chain seq x y z
N MET A 1 48.59 -54.00 31.81
CA MET A 1 47.77 -52.87 32.32
C MET A 1 47.09 -52.28 31.10
N ASN A 2 45.86 -52.74 30.77
CA ASN A 2 45.11 -52.29 29.59
C ASN A 2 44.18 -51.15 30.02
N MET A 3 44.47 -49.95 29.58
CA MET A 3 43.63 -48.79 29.76
C MET A 3 42.65 -48.72 28.57
N LYS A 4 41.38 -49.04 28.80
CA LYS A 4 40.30 -48.75 27.84
C LYS A 4 39.93 -47.28 27.91
N LEU A 5 40.13 -46.56 26.84
CA LEU A 5 39.55 -45.21 26.64
C LEU A 5 38.09 -45.40 26.23
N GLU A 6 37.16 -45.19 27.14
CA GLU A 6 35.75 -45.00 26.79
C GLU A 6 35.53 -43.55 26.36
N CYS A 7 35.23 -43.37 25.06
CA CYS A 7 34.91 -42.07 24.51
C CYS A 7 33.42 -41.78 24.83
N ASP A 8 33.18 -40.84 25.71
CA ASP A 8 31.78 -40.40 26.03
C ASP A 8 31.23 -39.59 24.85
N LEU A 9 30.34 -40.25 24.08
CA LEU A 9 29.62 -39.64 22.94
C LEU A 9 28.41 -38.79 23.33
N SER A 10 28.10 -38.67 24.62
CA SER A 10 26.91 -37.90 25.10
C SER A 10 27.06 -36.40 24.90
N GLY A 11 28.30 -35.91 25.01
CA GLY A 11 28.61 -34.48 24.80
C GLY A 11 28.47 -34.06 23.34
N ILE A 12 28.90 -34.93 22.40
CA ILE A 12 28.84 -34.65 20.96
C ILE A 12 27.38 -34.61 20.45
N ARG A 13 26.50 -35.50 20.95
CA ARG A 13 25.07 -35.47 20.58
C ARG A 13 24.35 -34.21 21.06
N LYS A 14 24.69 -33.70 22.25
CA LYS A 14 24.11 -32.41 22.78
C LYS A 14 24.59 -31.18 21.97
N CYS A 15 25.87 -31.13 21.58
CA CYS A 15 26.38 -30.08 20.71
C CYS A 15 25.78 -30.11 19.31
N MET A 16 25.58 -31.29 18.70
CA MET A 16 24.94 -31.40 17.37
C MET A 16 23.45 -31.00 17.40
N MET A 17 22.70 -31.35 18.45
CA MET A 17 21.31 -30.94 18.58
C MET A 17 21.16 -29.42 18.80
N SER A 18 22.04 -28.80 19.59
CA SER A 18 22.03 -27.34 19.78
C SER A 18 22.44 -26.57 18.52
N GLY A 19 23.38 -27.09 17.73
CA GLY A 19 23.78 -26.50 16.45
C GLY A 19 22.66 -26.58 15.39
N LEU A 20 21.90 -27.68 15.35
CA LEU A 20 20.79 -27.87 14.41
C LEU A 20 19.60 -26.96 14.77
N SER A 21 19.33 -26.72 16.06
CA SER A 21 18.29 -25.81 16.51
C SER A 21 18.62 -24.34 16.17
N LEU A 22 19.87 -23.94 16.23
CA LEU A 22 20.32 -22.61 15.83
C LEU A 22 20.27 -22.40 14.31
N LEU A 23 20.52 -23.45 13.51
CA LEU A 23 20.39 -23.38 12.05
C LEU A 23 18.92 -23.29 11.61
N LEU A 24 17.99 -23.94 12.30
CA LEU A 24 16.54 -23.81 12.00
C LEU A 24 15.97 -22.46 12.44
N ALA A 25 16.48 -21.85 13.51
CA ALA A 25 16.06 -20.51 13.92
C ALA A 25 16.46 -19.40 12.94
N GLY A 26 17.53 -19.61 12.14
CA GLY A 26 17.98 -18.66 11.12
C GLY A 26 17.13 -18.65 9.84
N VAL A 27 16.19 -19.61 9.67
CA VAL A 27 15.35 -19.72 8.45
C VAL A 27 13.97 -19.09 8.62
N LEU A 28 13.64 -18.60 9.84
CA LEU A 28 12.33 -17.99 10.14
C LEU A 28 12.42 -16.44 10.24
N GLN A 29 13.38 -15.82 9.59
CA GLN A 29 13.35 -14.37 9.47
C GLN A 29 12.28 -13.98 8.46
N ALA A 30 11.27 -13.22 8.94
CA ALA A 30 10.35 -12.52 8.06
C ALA A 30 11.17 -11.73 7.02
N GLN A 31 10.89 -11.95 5.75
CA GLN A 31 11.58 -11.20 4.70
C GLN A 31 11.14 -9.75 4.76
N ASN A 32 12.08 -8.87 5.01
CA ASN A 32 11.87 -7.42 5.02
C ASN A 32 12.91 -6.79 4.08
N PRO A 33 12.52 -5.94 3.12
CA PRO A 33 11.18 -5.40 2.89
C PRO A 33 10.21 -6.41 2.25
N ILE A 34 8.90 -6.19 2.43
CA ILE A 34 7.84 -7.06 1.86
C ILE A 34 7.77 -6.95 0.34
N VAL A 35 8.13 -5.82 -0.23
CA VAL A 35 8.27 -5.60 -1.67
C VAL A 35 9.75 -5.52 -2.00
N GLN A 36 10.22 -6.37 -2.93
CA GLN A 36 11.63 -6.47 -3.31
C GLN A 36 11.84 -6.34 -4.83
N THR A 37 10.76 -6.12 -5.59
CA THR A 37 10.78 -6.12 -7.05
C THR A 37 10.77 -4.72 -7.65
N CYS A 38 10.38 -3.71 -6.88
CA CYS A 38 10.33 -2.31 -7.29
C CYS A 38 10.34 -1.39 -6.06
N TYR A 39 10.58 -0.10 -6.28
CA TYR A 39 10.45 0.90 -5.23
C TYR A 39 8.97 1.25 -5.01
N THR A 40 8.56 1.30 -3.74
CA THR A 40 7.20 1.65 -3.33
C THR A 40 7.23 2.62 -2.17
N SER A 41 6.24 3.51 -2.13
CA SER A 41 6.09 4.54 -1.10
C SER A 41 4.66 4.62 -0.59
N ASP A 42 4.47 5.34 0.51
CA ASP A 42 3.17 5.75 1.06
C ASP A 42 2.16 4.60 1.20
N PRO A 43 2.51 3.50 1.92
CA PRO A 43 1.64 2.34 2.03
C PRO A 43 0.36 2.66 2.81
N ALA A 44 -0.80 2.44 2.20
CA ALA A 44 -2.11 2.58 2.82
C ALA A 44 -2.79 1.21 2.98
N PRO A 45 -2.98 0.71 4.20
CA PRO A 45 -3.58 -0.59 4.43
C PRO A 45 -5.11 -0.53 4.43
N MET A 46 -5.74 -1.60 3.94
CA MET A 46 -7.17 -1.88 4.05
C MET A 46 -7.38 -3.36 4.36
N VAL A 47 -8.25 -3.68 5.33
CA VAL A 47 -8.65 -5.06 5.61
C VAL A 47 -10.04 -5.29 5.04
N HIS A 48 -10.19 -6.33 4.21
CA HIS A 48 -11.46 -6.75 3.65
C HIS A 48 -11.51 -8.29 3.60
N ASP A 49 -12.58 -8.88 4.13
CA ASP A 49 -12.81 -10.34 4.19
C ASP A 49 -11.60 -11.14 4.71
N GLY A 50 -11.00 -10.67 5.82
CA GLY A 50 -9.87 -11.34 6.48
C GLY A 50 -8.55 -11.29 5.67
N THR A 51 -8.48 -10.49 4.63
CA THR A 51 -7.29 -10.23 3.83
C THR A 51 -6.84 -8.80 4.02
N LEU A 52 -5.57 -8.59 4.32
CA LEU A 52 -4.93 -7.28 4.32
C LEU A 52 -4.50 -6.94 2.89
N TYR A 53 -4.95 -5.81 2.40
CA TYR A 53 -4.50 -5.18 1.15
C TYR A 53 -3.63 -3.97 1.49
N VAL A 54 -2.55 -3.76 0.75
CA VAL A 54 -1.68 -2.60 0.88
C VAL A 54 -1.58 -1.93 -0.48
N TYR A 55 -2.01 -0.69 -0.53
CA TYR A 55 -1.97 0.18 -1.71
C TYR A 55 -0.75 1.08 -1.60
N THR A 56 0.05 1.19 -2.65
CA THR A 56 1.30 1.95 -2.64
C THR A 56 1.45 2.79 -3.90
N GLY A 57 2.21 3.89 -3.81
CA GLY A 57 2.84 4.48 -4.98
C GLY A 57 3.89 3.55 -5.58
N HIS A 58 4.31 3.81 -6.81
CA HIS A 58 5.42 3.15 -7.48
C HIS A 58 6.40 4.22 -7.96
N ASP A 59 7.53 4.32 -7.29
CA ASP A 59 8.62 5.20 -7.71
C ASP A 59 9.34 4.57 -8.91
N GLU A 60 9.44 5.32 -10.00
CA GLU A 60 10.12 4.87 -11.22
C GLU A 60 11.63 4.67 -10.98
N ASP A 61 12.17 3.61 -11.54
CA ASP A 61 13.60 3.32 -11.48
C ASP A 61 14.40 4.47 -12.12
N HIS A 62 15.48 4.90 -11.45
CA HIS A 62 16.39 5.95 -11.92
C HIS A 62 15.80 7.37 -11.97
N ALA A 63 14.63 7.59 -11.39
CA ALA A 63 14.08 8.92 -11.22
C ALA A 63 14.93 9.75 -10.23
N ASP A 64 15.12 11.03 -10.51
CA ASP A 64 15.80 11.99 -9.65
C ASP A 64 14.83 12.88 -8.86
N PHE A 65 13.53 12.57 -8.98
CA PHE A 65 12.41 13.21 -8.31
C PHE A 65 11.33 12.16 -8.00
N PHE A 66 10.26 12.50 -7.28
CA PHE A 66 9.11 11.63 -6.99
C PHE A 66 8.28 11.38 -8.27
N TRP A 67 8.90 10.74 -9.25
CA TRP A 67 8.28 10.42 -10.53
C TRP A 67 7.52 9.11 -10.42
N MET A 68 6.20 9.19 -10.40
CA MET A 68 5.29 8.06 -10.21
C MET A 68 4.14 8.15 -11.22
N GLN A 69 3.87 7.03 -11.92
CA GLN A 69 2.87 6.98 -12.98
C GLN A 69 1.71 6.05 -12.65
N GLU A 70 1.89 5.20 -11.63
CA GLU A 70 0.92 4.16 -11.29
C GLU A 70 0.92 3.87 -9.78
N TRP A 71 -0.12 3.15 -9.33
CA TRP A 71 -0.21 2.60 -7.99
C TRP A 71 -0.27 1.09 -8.05
N ARG A 72 0.30 0.45 -7.04
CA ARG A 72 0.37 -1.00 -6.92
C ARG A 72 -0.45 -1.50 -5.74
N VAL A 73 -0.88 -2.77 -5.83
CA VAL A 73 -1.62 -3.43 -4.75
C VAL A 73 -0.94 -4.73 -4.38
N TYR A 74 -0.77 -4.93 -3.09
CA TYR A 74 -0.27 -6.17 -2.50
C TYR A 74 -1.28 -6.72 -1.50
N SER A 75 -1.36 -8.04 -1.33
CA SER A 75 -2.24 -8.63 -0.32
C SER A 75 -1.62 -9.78 0.43
N THR A 76 -2.12 -10.00 1.65
CA THR A 76 -1.71 -11.12 2.50
C THR A 76 -2.84 -11.53 3.44
N LYS A 77 -2.84 -12.81 3.84
CA LYS A 77 -3.72 -13.34 4.90
C LYS A 77 -2.97 -13.65 6.19
N ASP A 78 -1.66 -13.68 6.15
CA ASP A 78 -0.81 -14.15 7.25
C ASP A 78 0.38 -13.21 7.54
N MET A 79 0.51 -12.10 6.81
CA MET A 79 1.59 -11.11 6.87
C MET A 79 2.99 -11.68 6.58
N VAL A 80 3.06 -12.90 6.08
CA VAL A 80 4.29 -13.61 5.72
C VAL A 80 4.35 -13.83 4.21
N ASN A 81 3.27 -14.37 3.65
CA ASN A 81 3.14 -14.63 2.23
C ASN A 81 2.36 -13.49 1.56
N TRP A 82 2.98 -12.84 0.59
CA TRP A 82 2.41 -11.69 -0.10
C TRP A 82 2.13 -12.02 -1.57
N THR A 83 1.01 -11.52 -2.06
CA THR A 83 0.64 -11.55 -3.48
C THR A 83 0.76 -10.16 -4.06
N ASP A 84 1.53 -10.02 -5.13
CA ASP A 84 1.60 -8.80 -5.96
C ASP A 84 0.47 -8.86 -7.01
N HIS A 85 -0.41 -7.87 -7.02
CA HIS A 85 -1.52 -7.73 -7.97
C HIS A 85 -1.19 -6.78 -9.13
N GLY A 86 0.05 -6.29 -9.20
CA GLY A 86 0.47 -5.33 -10.21
C GLY A 86 -0.13 -3.95 -9.99
N SER A 87 -0.36 -3.24 -11.09
CA SER A 87 -0.86 -1.86 -11.16
C SER A 87 -2.29 -1.81 -11.68
N PRO A 88 -3.30 -1.93 -10.81
CA PRO A 88 -4.71 -1.88 -11.24
C PRO A 88 -5.24 -0.46 -11.46
N LEU A 89 -4.43 0.56 -11.21
CA LEU A 89 -4.74 1.98 -11.42
C LEU A 89 -3.46 2.73 -11.83
N ALA A 90 -3.58 3.58 -12.85
CA ALA A 90 -2.50 4.43 -13.35
C ALA A 90 -3.04 5.81 -13.74
N ILE A 91 -2.14 6.76 -14.00
CA ILE A 91 -2.49 8.14 -14.40
C ILE A 91 -3.38 8.17 -15.63
N GLU A 92 -3.15 7.27 -16.60
CA GLU A 92 -3.94 7.18 -17.83
C GLU A 92 -5.42 6.87 -17.59
N SER A 93 -5.79 6.41 -16.39
CA SER A 93 -7.18 6.22 -15.99
C SER A 93 -7.92 7.54 -15.77
N PHE A 94 -7.21 8.67 -15.71
CA PHE A 94 -7.73 10.01 -15.43
C PHE A 94 -7.43 10.97 -16.60
N ASP A 95 -8.38 11.20 -17.47
CA ASP A 95 -8.22 12.06 -18.66
C ASP A 95 -7.73 13.48 -18.34
N TRP A 96 -7.95 13.95 -17.12
CA TRP A 96 -7.60 15.28 -16.66
C TRP A 96 -6.22 15.37 -15.98
N ALA A 97 -5.56 14.24 -15.70
CA ALA A 97 -4.26 14.18 -15.03
C ALA A 97 -3.12 13.83 -16.00
N ASP A 98 -1.88 14.12 -15.63
CA ASP A 98 -0.70 13.83 -16.45
C ASP A 98 0.54 13.42 -15.66
N ASP A 99 0.57 13.54 -14.33
CA ASP A 99 1.75 13.28 -13.51
C ASP A 99 1.40 13.05 -12.03
N ARG A 100 2.36 12.57 -11.25
CA ARG A 100 2.35 12.48 -9.77
C ARG A 100 1.28 11.56 -9.20
N ALA A 101 1.34 10.27 -9.54
CA ALA A 101 0.57 9.22 -8.88
C ALA A 101 1.07 9.00 -7.43
N TRP A 102 0.87 10.02 -6.56
CA TRP A 102 1.44 10.06 -5.22
C TRP A 102 0.55 9.41 -4.18
N ALA A 103 0.74 9.74 -2.88
CA ALA A 103 0.05 9.10 -1.77
C ALA A 103 -1.46 8.98 -1.96
N SER A 104 -2.01 7.87 -1.51
CA SER A 104 -3.39 7.50 -1.79
C SER A 104 -3.97 6.59 -0.72
N GLN A 105 -5.29 6.42 -0.69
CA GLN A 105 -5.97 5.47 0.20
C GLN A 105 -7.19 4.86 -0.49
N CYS A 106 -7.35 3.55 -0.35
CA CYS A 106 -8.54 2.82 -0.78
C CYS A 106 -9.41 2.45 0.42
N ILE A 107 -10.72 2.58 0.27
CA ILE A 107 -11.72 2.11 1.24
C ILE A 107 -12.81 1.31 0.55
N GLU A 108 -13.45 0.39 1.29
CA GLU A 108 -14.65 -0.30 0.84
C GLU A 108 -15.91 0.44 1.34
N ARG A 109 -16.90 0.57 0.48
CA ARG A 109 -18.26 1.04 0.86
C ARG A 109 -19.31 0.43 -0.05
N ASN A 110 -20.29 -0.25 0.57
CA ASN A 110 -21.44 -0.85 -0.12
C ASN A 110 -21.05 -1.80 -1.27
N GLY A 111 -20.03 -2.63 -1.06
CA GLY A 111 -19.55 -3.59 -2.05
C GLY A 111 -18.75 -2.97 -3.21
N LYS A 112 -18.36 -1.72 -3.10
CA LYS A 112 -17.47 -1.03 -4.03
C LYS A 112 -16.20 -0.57 -3.33
N PHE A 113 -15.13 -0.45 -4.08
CA PHE A 113 -13.84 0.02 -3.59
C PHE A 113 -13.56 1.38 -4.20
N TYR A 114 -13.36 2.38 -3.33
CA TYR A 114 -13.10 3.76 -3.72
C TYR A 114 -11.65 4.10 -3.38
N TRP A 115 -10.86 4.40 -4.39
CA TRP A 115 -9.45 4.70 -4.24
C TRP A 115 -9.23 6.20 -4.46
N TYR A 116 -9.00 6.91 -3.35
CA TYR A 116 -8.69 8.34 -3.33
C TYR A 116 -7.21 8.53 -3.59
N VAL A 117 -6.89 9.40 -4.53
CA VAL A 117 -5.54 9.60 -5.06
C VAL A 117 -5.25 11.09 -5.17
N CYS A 118 -3.97 11.47 -5.11
CA CYS A 118 -3.56 12.79 -5.55
C CYS A 118 -2.75 12.68 -6.83
N LEU A 119 -2.96 13.66 -7.73
CA LEU A 119 -2.37 13.73 -9.07
C LEU A 119 -2.12 15.19 -9.44
N HIS A 120 -1.24 15.40 -10.41
CA HIS A 120 -1.16 16.71 -11.07
C HIS A 120 -2.28 16.85 -12.10
N SER A 121 -3.07 17.94 -11.96
CA SER A 121 -4.14 18.29 -12.90
C SER A 121 -3.59 19.16 -14.03
N LYS A 122 -3.74 18.71 -15.27
CA LYS A 122 -3.43 19.53 -16.46
C LYS A 122 -4.45 20.65 -16.69
N LEU A 123 -5.59 20.66 -15.99
CA LEU A 123 -6.62 21.70 -16.11
C LEU A 123 -6.21 22.99 -15.38
N THR A 124 -5.62 22.85 -14.18
CA THR A 124 -5.21 23.99 -13.33
C THR A 124 -3.70 24.13 -13.21
N ASN A 125 -2.93 23.15 -13.68
CA ASN A 125 -1.48 23.05 -13.51
C ASN A 125 -1.07 23.08 -12.02
N THR A 126 -1.85 22.41 -11.18
CA THR A 126 -1.63 22.22 -9.74
C THR A 126 -1.95 20.80 -9.33
N MET A 127 -1.75 20.47 -8.05
CA MET A 127 -2.22 19.18 -7.50
C MET A 127 -3.75 19.17 -7.39
N ALA A 128 -4.28 17.96 -7.43
CA ALA A 128 -5.71 17.67 -7.33
C ALA A 128 -5.96 16.36 -6.60
N ILE A 129 -7.13 16.23 -5.99
CA ILE A 129 -7.62 14.99 -5.42
C ILE A 129 -8.59 14.35 -6.42
N GLY A 130 -8.33 13.11 -6.78
CA GLY A 130 -9.20 12.27 -7.60
C GLY A 130 -9.79 11.10 -6.81
N VAL A 131 -10.74 10.41 -7.41
CA VAL A 131 -11.27 9.16 -6.89
C VAL A 131 -11.51 8.17 -8.01
N ALA A 132 -10.99 6.96 -7.85
CA ALA A 132 -11.28 5.83 -8.73
C ALA A 132 -12.22 4.86 -8.04
N VAL A 133 -12.96 4.07 -8.81
CA VAL A 133 -13.88 3.05 -8.32
C VAL A 133 -13.64 1.71 -9.00
N GLY A 134 -13.72 0.64 -8.19
CA GLY A 134 -13.62 -0.75 -8.65
C GLY A 134 -14.64 -1.65 -7.97
N ASP A 135 -14.84 -2.84 -8.53
CA ASP A 135 -15.72 -3.89 -7.99
C ASP A 135 -14.95 -4.90 -7.14
N SER A 136 -13.64 -4.77 -7.07
CA SER A 136 -12.74 -5.65 -6.31
C SER A 136 -11.65 -4.81 -5.65
N PRO A 137 -11.11 -5.23 -4.48
CA PRO A 137 -9.99 -4.55 -3.83
C PRO A 137 -8.72 -4.52 -4.70
N THR A 138 -8.63 -5.37 -5.70
CA THR A 138 -7.51 -5.45 -6.65
C THR A 138 -7.87 -4.92 -8.05
N GLY A 139 -8.99 -4.21 -8.15
CA GLY A 139 -9.45 -3.60 -9.38
C GLY A 139 -10.06 -4.58 -10.42
N PRO A 140 -10.10 -4.18 -11.71
CA PRO A 140 -9.60 -2.91 -12.21
C PRO A 140 -10.35 -1.69 -11.68
N PHE A 141 -9.62 -0.58 -11.54
CA PHE A 141 -10.19 0.70 -11.14
C PHE A 141 -10.32 1.64 -12.34
N LYS A 142 -11.28 2.56 -12.26
CA LYS A 142 -11.49 3.61 -13.25
C LYS A 142 -11.85 4.92 -12.55
N ASP A 143 -11.59 6.06 -13.18
CA ASP A 143 -12.06 7.36 -12.69
C ASP A 143 -13.57 7.29 -12.41
N ALA A 144 -13.95 7.65 -11.18
CA ALA A 144 -15.33 7.53 -10.72
C ALA A 144 -16.23 8.65 -11.26
N ILE A 145 -15.69 9.82 -11.57
CA ILE A 145 -16.46 11.04 -11.89
C ILE A 145 -16.01 11.79 -13.14
N GLY A 146 -14.91 11.38 -13.77
CA GLY A 146 -14.38 11.98 -14.99
C GLY A 146 -13.79 13.39 -14.83
N ARG A 147 -13.49 13.79 -13.59
CA ARG A 147 -12.93 15.10 -13.25
C ARG A 147 -12.28 15.07 -11.87
N PRO A 148 -11.43 16.06 -11.51
CA PRO A 148 -10.96 16.20 -10.14
C PRO A 148 -12.14 16.33 -9.15
N LEU A 149 -11.96 15.74 -7.97
CA LEU A 149 -12.85 15.95 -6.84
C LEU A 149 -12.60 17.35 -6.24
N TYR A 150 -11.32 17.67 -6.03
CA TYR A 150 -10.80 18.98 -5.65
C TYR A 150 -9.53 19.28 -6.41
N GLU A 151 -9.33 20.52 -6.85
CA GLU A 151 -8.13 20.99 -7.55
C GLU A 151 -7.87 22.47 -7.27
N GLY A 152 -6.68 22.96 -7.63
CA GLY A 152 -6.37 24.40 -7.60
C GLY A 152 -5.36 24.79 -6.53
N SER A 153 -4.70 23.85 -5.86
CA SER A 153 -3.60 24.11 -4.93
C SER A 153 -2.52 23.04 -5.01
N TRP A 154 -1.26 23.42 -4.82
CA TRP A 154 -0.14 22.49 -4.66
C TRP A 154 -0.21 21.70 -3.34
N ASP A 155 -1.05 22.13 -2.38
CA ASP A 155 -1.29 21.46 -1.11
C ASP A 155 -2.39 20.38 -1.19
N PHE A 156 -2.98 20.14 -2.37
CA PHE A 156 -3.99 19.09 -2.55
C PHE A 156 -3.32 17.73 -2.79
N ILE A 157 -2.69 17.22 -1.73
CA ILE A 157 -1.96 15.95 -1.68
C ILE A 157 -2.41 15.11 -0.48
N ASP A 158 -2.01 13.86 -0.43
CA ASP A 158 -2.12 12.92 0.69
C ASP A 158 -3.56 12.73 1.18
N PRO A 159 -4.51 12.35 0.31
CA PRO A 159 -5.89 12.15 0.71
C PRO A 159 -6.04 10.95 1.64
N THR A 160 -6.80 11.11 2.72
CA THR A 160 -7.23 10.01 3.59
C THR A 160 -8.72 10.13 3.93
N VAL A 161 -9.40 8.99 4.01
CA VAL A 161 -10.82 8.93 4.31
C VAL A 161 -11.04 8.24 5.65
N PHE A 162 -11.86 8.86 6.47
CA PHE A 162 -12.38 8.29 7.70
C PHE A 162 -13.90 8.20 7.62
N VAL A 163 -14.47 7.08 8.03
CA VAL A 163 -15.90 6.89 8.15
C VAL A 163 -16.22 6.70 9.63
N ASP A 164 -17.02 7.60 10.20
CA ASP A 164 -17.41 7.58 11.60
C ASP A 164 -18.50 6.51 11.87
N ASP A 165 -18.73 6.19 13.12
CA ASP A 165 -19.70 5.17 13.58
C ASP A 165 -21.13 5.47 13.14
N ASP A 166 -21.47 6.74 12.93
CA ASP A 166 -22.78 7.18 12.39
C ASP A 166 -22.89 7.05 10.86
N GLY A 167 -21.79 6.61 10.19
CA GLY A 167 -21.70 6.47 8.75
C GLY A 167 -21.34 7.76 8.01
N GLN A 168 -21.10 8.87 8.72
CA GLN A 168 -20.57 10.09 8.10
C GLN A 168 -19.13 9.85 7.65
N ALA A 169 -18.85 10.15 6.39
CA ALA A 169 -17.50 10.11 5.86
C ALA A 169 -16.86 11.51 5.87
N TYR A 170 -15.56 11.51 6.12
CA TYR A 170 -14.70 12.69 6.11
C TYR A 170 -13.52 12.41 5.20
N LEU A 171 -13.21 13.36 4.34
CA LEU A 171 -12.01 13.37 3.51
C LEU A 171 -11.05 14.43 4.03
N TYR A 172 -9.85 14.01 4.35
CA TYR A 172 -8.74 14.88 4.77
C TYR A 172 -7.66 14.87 3.70
N TRP A 173 -7.03 16.00 3.47
CA TRP A 173 -5.88 16.14 2.58
C TRP A 173 -5.05 17.35 2.97
N GLY A 174 -3.84 17.49 2.42
CA GLY A 174 -2.97 18.63 2.66
C GLY A 174 -1.55 18.24 3.02
N ASN A 175 -0.72 19.23 3.27
CA ASN A 175 0.65 19.06 3.76
C ASN A 175 0.81 19.60 5.21
N PRO A 176 1.99 19.49 5.85
CA PRO A 176 2.18 19.88 7.24
C PRO A 176 1.82 21.33 7.59
N ASN A 177 1.72 22.20 6.61
CA ASN A 177 1.44 23.63 6.82
C ASN A 177 -0.02 24.02 6.55
N VAL A 178 -0.73 23.22 5.75
CA VAL A 178 -2.12 23.51 5.34
C VAL A 178 -2.93 22.21 5.37
N TYR A 179 -3.96 22.15 6.21
CA TYR A 179 -4.85 21.01 6.33
C TYR A 179 -6.24 21.39 5.85
N TYR A 180 -6.84 20.51 5.07
CA TYR A 180 -8.22 20.63 4.60
C TYR A 180 -9.04 19.47 5.14
N GLU A 181 -10.26 19.78 5.61
CA GLU A 181 -11.27 18.81 6.02
C GLU A 181 -12.56 19.08 5.25
N CYS A 182 -13.16 18.03 4.73
CA CYS A 182 -14.47 18.11 4.10
C CYS A 182 -15.35 16.95 4.56
N ARG A 183 -16.58 17.26 4.95
CA ARG A 183 -17.63 16.24 5.14
C ARG A 183 -18.04 15.72 3.78
N TYR A 184 -17.92 14.41 3.63
CA TYR A 184 -18.11 13.78 2.35
C TYR A 184 -19.33 12.86 2.37
N GLY A 185 -20.25 13.06 1.47
CA GLY A 185 -21.42 12.20 1.30
C GLY A 185 -21.16 11.18 0.18
N PHE A 186 -21.34 9.89 0.47
CA PHE A 186 -21.32 8.85 -0.56
C PHE A 186 -22.61 8.82 -1.40
N ALA A 187 -23.63 9.59 -1.04
CA ALA A 187 -24.89 9.62 -1.77
C ALA A 187 -24.74 10.51 -3.02
N GLY A 188 -24.67 9.87 -4.18
CA GLY A 188 -24.71 10.60 -5.46
C GLY A 188 -23.56 10.33 -6.41
N TRP A 189 -22.82 9.28 -6.18
CA TRP A 189 -21.87 8.72 -7.16
C TRP A 189 -22.60 7.75 -8.08
#